data_962884824dba6b56fe9f150657dd922b
#
_entry.id   962884824dba6b56fe9f150657dd922b
#
_cell.length_a   1.000
_cell.length_b   1.000
_cell.length_c   1.000
_cell.angle_alpha   90.00
_cell.angle_beta   90.00
_cell.angle_gamma   90.00
#
_symmetry.space_group_name_H-M   'P 1'
#
loop_
_entity.id
_entity.type
_entity.pdbx_description
1 polymer ?
#
loop_
_entity_poly.entity_id
_entity_poly.type
_entity_poly.pdbx_seq_one_letter_code
_entity_poly.pdbx_strand_id
1 'polypeptide(L)'
;MTDLAHTLNTDDVAVASELERHRPGLTAHCYRMLGSAFEAEDAMQETFIRAWRGFDRFEGRAELRSWLYRIATNVCLDMLNGRARRALPMSLVPPSSGDSDLGPPITESAWVTPIADGRAIAPSIDPAESVAARDGIRLAFIAALQHLQPKPRAVLLLRDVLGWHADEVADALDTTVTAVHSMLRRARRTMAERDTTRDNGPALGESEWNLVARYVDAFQRFDVDALVALLRDDATLSMPPIPGWLRGRKAIAQYWRGPGSACRGSRLVRTRANGVPAFASYRPAADGSYRPFAIQVIGIAD
;
A
#
# COMPACT_ATOMS: atom_id res chain seq x y z
N MET A 1 38.64 -16.67 11.53
CA MET A 1 38.08 -15.96 10.37
C MET A 1 37.87 -17.03 9.30
N THR A 2 36.68 -17.64 9.33
CA THR A 2 36.32 -18.76 8.43
C THR A 2 35.52 -18.16 7.27
N ASP A 3 36.05 -18.38 6.11
CA ASP A 3 35.61 -17.95 4.79
C ASP A 3 34.20 -18.48 4.51
N LEU A 4 33.17 -17.62 4.55
CA LEU A 4 31.77 -17.89 4.19
C LEU A 4 31.48 -17.47 2.74
N ALA A 5 32.43 -17.68 1.84
CA ALA A 5 32.16 -17.72 0.43
C ALA A 5 31.56 -19.08 0.08
N HIS A 6 30.31 -19.30 0.43
CA HIS A 6 29.52 -20.38 -0.14
C HIS A 6 29.35 -20.05 -1.62
N THR A 7 30.09 -20.76 -2.47
CA THR A 7 29.95 -20.68 -3.94
C THR A 7 28.54 -21.15 -4.26
N LEU A 8 27.63 -20.19 -4.54
CA LEU A 8 26.27 -20.52 -5.02
C LEU A 8 26.44 -21.41 -6.26
N ASN A 9 25.81 -22.56 -6.24
CA ASN A 9 25.75 -23.46 -7.39
C ASN A 9 24.95 -22.77 -8.51
N THR A 10 25.23 -23.11 -9.76
CA THR A 10 24.50 -22.55 -10.93
C THR A 10 23.00 -22.77 -10.81
N ASP A 11 22.58 -23.90 -10.22
CA ASP A 11 21.19 -24.22 -9.96
C ASP A 11 20.56 -23.27 -8.91
N ASP A 12 21.31 -22.89 -7.87
CA ASP A 12 20.87 -21.94 -6.84
C ASP A 12 20.63 -20.55 -7.43
N VAL A 13 21.48 -20.10 -8.34
CA VAL A 13 21.34 -18.81 -9.02
C VAL A 13 20.10 -18.82 -9.94
N ALA A 14 19.86 -19.92 -10.64
CA ALA A 14 18.69 -20.07 -11.50
C ALA A 14 17.38 -20.03 -10.69
N VAL A 15 17.33 -20.75 -9.57
CA VAL A 15 16.18 -20.73 -8.64
C VAL A 15 15.94 -19.32 -8.08
N ALA A 16 16.99 -18.65 -7.60
CA ALA A 16 16.88 -17.29 -7.08
C ALA A 16 16.32 -16.31 -8.13
N SER A 17 16.82 -16.40 -9.38
CA SER A 17 16.35 -15.59 -10.48
C SER A 17 14.87 -15.83 -10.81
N GLU A 18 14.43 -17.08 -10.75
CA GLU A 18 13.04 -17.44 -11.00
C GLU A 18 12.11 -16.93 -9.90
N LEU A 19 12.51 -17.04 -8.62
CA LEU A 19 11.77 -16.48 -7.49
C LEU A 19 11.64 -14.96 -7.60
N GLU A 20 12.72 -14.25 -7.98
CA GLU A 20 12.75 -12.79 -8.11
C GLU A 20 11.74 -12.26 -9.16
N ARG A 21 11.44 -13.00 -10.21
CA ARG A 21 10.41 -12.63 -11.19
C ARG A 21 9.02 -12.48 -10.56
N HIS A 22 8.76 -13.23 -9.49
CA HIS A 22 7.48 -13.19 -8.78
C HIS A 22 7.43 -12.12 -7.68
N ARG A 23 8.58 -11.50 -7.33
CA ARG A 23 8.69 -10.51 -6.24
C ARG A 23 7.61 -9.42 -6.27
N PRO A 24 7.39 -8.67 -7.36
CA PRO A 24 6.41 -7.57 -7.34
C PRO A 24 4.99 -8.06 -7.05
N GLY A 25 4.58 -9.17 -7.67
CA GLY A 25 3.25 -9.76 -7.46
C GLY A 25 3.05 -10.28 -6.04
N LEU A 26 4.06 -10.94 -5.46
CA LEU A 26 4.04 -11.42 -4.08
C LEU A 26 4.05 -10.26 -3.09
N THR A 27 4.85 -9.23 -3.33
CA THR A 27 4.86 -8.01 -2.50
C THR A 27 3.50 -7.32 -2.51
N ALA A 28 2.86 -7.19 -3.69
CA ALA A 28 1.51 -6.65 -3.80
C ALA A 28 0.48 -7.50 -3.04
N HIS A 29 0.58 -8.82 -3.12
CA HIS A 29 -0.30 -9.73 -2.38
C HIS A 29 -0.11 -9.58 -0.86
N CYS A 30 1.12 -9.62 -0.36
CA CYS A 30 1.43 -9.40 1.05
C CYS A 30 0.95 -8.03 1.52
N TYR A 31 1.11 -6.99 0.71
CA TYR A 31 0.63 -5.66 1.02
C TYR A 31 -0.90 -5.58 1.14
N ARG A 32 -1.64 -6.22 0.23
CA ARG A 32 -3.11 -6.34 0.33
C ARG A 32 -3.54 -7.09 1.59
N MET A 33 -2.80 -8.12 1.96
CA MET A 33 -3.04 -8.87 3.20
C MET A 33 -2.77 -8.04 4.46
N LEU A 34 -1.62 -7.36 4.53
CA LEU A 34 -1.08 -6.78 5.77
C LEU A 34 -1.38 -5.29 5.94
N GLY A 35 -1.55 -4.53 4.85
CA GLY A 35 -1.77 -3.08 4.87
C GLY A 35 -0.55 -2.26 5.28
N SER A 36 0.64 -2.85 5.30
CA SER A 36 1.91 -2.21 5.62
C SER A 36 2.96 -2.56 4.59
N ALA A 37 3.64 -1.55 4.05
CA ALA A 37 4.72 -1.74 3.09
C ALA A 37 5.93 -2.47 3.70
N PHE A 38 6.24 -2.18 4.97
CA PHE A 38 7.34 -2.83 5.69
C PHE A 38 7.03 -4.29 5.97
N GLU A 39 5.87 -4.58 6.56
CA GLU A 39 5.48 -5.97 6.83
C GLU A 39 5.26 -6.78 5.55
N ALA A 40 4.85 -6.15 4.44
CA ALA A 40 4.77 -6.83 3.16
C ALA A 40 6.15 -7.26 2.64
N GLU A 41 7.17 -6.44 2.86
CA GLU A 41 8.56 -6.79 2.53
C GLU A 41 9.06 -7.94 3.42
N ASP A 42 8.81 -7.87 4.73
CA ASP A 42 9.17 -8.95 5.66
C ASP A 42 8.49 -10.27 5.30
N ALA A 43 7.17 -10.22 5.00
CA ALA A 43 6.41 -11.39 4.58
C ALA A 43 6.93 -11.97 3.25
N MET A 44 7.32 -11.11 2.32
CA MET A 44 7.87 -11.53 1.05
C MET A 44 9.25 -12.21 1.24
N GLN A 45 10.12 -11.65 2.09
CA GLN A 45 11.42 -12.25 2.42
C GLN A 45 11.22 -13.62 3.09
N GLU A 46 10.34 -13.74 4.08
CA GLU A 46 10.02 -15.02 4.73
C GLU A 46 9.43 -16.02 3.73
N THR A 47 8.62 -15.54 2.77
CA THR A 47 8.09 -16.37 1.68
C THR A 47 9.23 -16.95 0.85
N PHE A 48 10.22 -16.16 0.49
CA PHE A 48 11.38 -16.64 -0.27
C PHE A 48 12.24 -17.61 0.53
N ILE A 49 12.44 -17.38 1.82
CA ILE A 49 13.16 -18.31 2.69
C ILE A 49 12.43 -19.66 2.76
N ARG A 50 11.11 -19.65 2.93
CA ARG A 50 10.30 -20.89 2.95
C ARG A 50 10.29 -21.58 1.58
N ALA A 51 10.16 -20.81 0.51
CA ALA A 51 10.22 -21.32 -0.85
C ALA A 51 11.57 -21.98 -1.16
N TRP A 52 12.67 -21.31 -0.84
CA TRP A 52 14.02 -21.85 -1.01
C TRP A 52 14.21 -23.18 -0.28
N ARG A 53 13.84 -23.23 0.99
CA ARG A 53 13.95 -24.47 1.80
C ARG A 53 13.05 -25.60 1.33
N GLY A 54 11.97 -25.28 0.63
CA GLY A 54 11.00 -26.24 0.13
C GLY A 54 11.17 -26.58 -1.35
N PHE A 55 12.09 -25.93 -2.06
CA PHE A 55 12.20 -26.02 -3.52
C PHE A 55 12.55 -27.43 -4.01
N ASP A 56 13.43 -28.16 -3.31
CA ASP A 56 13.78 -29.54 -3.62
C ASP A 56 12.59 -30.51 -3.53
N ARG A 57 11.55 -30.12 -2.79
CA ARG A 57 10.29 -30.88 -2.63
C ARG A 57 9.19 -30.39 -3.55
N PHE A 58 9.47 -29.36 -4.34
CA PHE A 58 8.52 -28.83 -5.33
C PHE A 58 8.48 -29.78 -6.54
N GLU A 59 7.49 -30.66 -6.57
CA GLU A 59 7.34 -31.71 -7.59
C GLU A 59 6.72 -31.21 -8.91
N GLY A 60 6.50 -29.90 -9.06
CA GLY A 60 5.89 -29.33 -10.26
C GLY A 60 4.43 -29.70 -10.49
N ARG A 61 3.73 -30.26 -9.47
CA ARG A 61 2.30 -30.62 -9.57
C ARG A 61 1.37 -29.40 -9.69
N ALA A 62 1.82 -28.24 -9.21
CA ALA A 62 1.17 -26.95 -9.37
C ALA A 62 2.15 -26.00 -10.07
N GLU A 63 1.61 -24.93 -10.67
CA GLU A 63 2.49 -23.87 -11.18
C GLU A 63 3.29 -23.25 -10.03
N LEU A 64 4.57 -22.95 -10.28
CA LEU A 64 5.46 -22.29 -9.30
C LEU A 64 4.81 -21.04 -8.68
N ARG A 65 4.15 -20.25 -9.52
CA ARG A 65 3.40 -19.05 -9.08
C ARG A 65 2.38 -19.41 -8.00
N SER A 66 1.53 -20.38 -8.22
CA SER A 66 0.48 -20.80 -7.28
C SER A 66 1.07 -21.29 -5.96
N TRP A 67 2.15 -22.07 -6.03
CA TRP A 67 2.87 -22.53 -4.85
C TRP A 67 3.45 -21.39 -4.02
N LEU A 68 4.06 -20.38 -4.66
CA LEU A 68 4.60 -19.19 -3.99
C LEU A 68 3.50 -18.37 -3.32
N TYR A 69 2.36 -18.14 -3.99
CA TYR A 69 1.24 -17.41 -3.39
C TYR A 69 0.60 -18.17 -2.21
N ARG A 70 0.58 -19.49 -2.23
CA ARG A 70 0.18 -20.31 -1.08
C ARG A 70 1.09 -20.06 0.12
N ILE A 71 2.40 -20.09 -0.07
CA ILE A 71 3.38 -19.79 0.99
C ILE A 71 3.17 -18.38 1.51
N ALA A 72 3.11 -17.37 0.62
CA ALA A 72 2.92 -15.96 0.99
C ALA A 72 1.63 -15.74 1.78
N THR A 73 0.54 -16.37 1.37
CA THR A 73 -0.74 -16.27 2.08
C THR A 73 -0.63 -16.82 3.50
N ASN A 74 -0.02 -17.98 3.68
CA ASN A 74 0.16 -18.58 4.99
C ASN A 74 1.08 -17.74 5.89
N VAL A 75 2.18 -17.20 5.35
CA VAL A 75 3.05 -16.25 6.07
C VAL A 75 2.24 -15.04 6.55
N CYS A 76 1.43 -14.44 5.67
CA CYS A 76 0.60 -13.29 6.04
C CYS A 76 -0.45 -13.66 7.12
N LEU A 77 -1.07 -14.83 7.03
CA LEU A 77 -2.02 -15.30 8.03
C LEU A 77 -1.35 -15.51 9.39
N ASP A 78 -0.14 -16.09 9.42
CA ASP A 78 0.66 -16.24 10.64
C ASP A 78 0.96 -14.86 11.25
N MET A 79 1.38 -13.88 10.45
CA MET A 79 1.69 -12.52 10.90
C MET A 79 0.47 -11.76 11.40
N LEU A 80 -0.73 -12.04 10.91
CA LEU A 80 -1.98 -11.39 11.32
C LEU A 80 -2.60 -12.00 12.57
N ASN A 81 -2.12 -13.13 13.02
CA ASN A 81 -2.67 -13.80 14.20
C ASN A 81 -2.48 -12.93 15.46
N GLY A 82 -3.60 -12.63 16.14
CA GLY A 82 -3.60 -11.82 17.35
C GLY A 82 -3.35 -10.31 17.17
N ARG A 83 -3.30 -9.81 15.93
CA ARG A 83 -3.05 -8.39 15.65
C ARG A 83 -4.32 -7.55 15.50
N ALA A 84 -4.21 -6.27 15.92
CA ALA A 84 -5.24 -5.28 15.67
C ALA A 84 -5.31 -4.88 14.18
N ARG A 85 -6.49 -4.44 13.76
CA ARG A 85 -6.73 -3.97 12.39
C ARG A 85 -6.02 -2.65 12.14
N ARG A 86 -5.37 -2.52 10.98
CA ARG A 86 -4.84 -1.24 10.48
C ARG A 86 -5.97 -0.37 9.92
N ALA A 87 -5.79 0.94 9.99
CA ALA A 87 -6.80 1.90 9.54
C ALA A 87 -6.16 3.14 8.88
N LEU A 88 -7.00 3.92 8.20
CA LEU A 88 -6.68 5.31 7.87
C LEU A 88 -7.21 6.24 8.97
N PRO A 89 -6.65 7.47 9.16
CA PRO A 89 -7.13 8.42 10.17
C PRO A 89 -8.62 8.66 10.11
N MET A 90 -9.21 8.77 8.93
CA MET A 90 -10.63 8.99 8.70
C MET A 90 -11.54 7.86 9.22
N SER A 91 -10.97 6.68 9.46
CA SER A 91 -11.69 5.53 10.03
C SER A 91 -11.61 5.44 11.56
N LEU A 92 -10.78 6.28 12.18
CA LEU A 92 -10.52 6.24 13.64
C LEU A 92 -11.18 7.39 14.39
N VAL A 93 -11.07 8.61 13.85
CA VAL A 93 -11.53 9.84 14.52
C VAL A 93 -12.29 10.75 13.54
N PRO A 94 -13.19 11.60 14.01
CA PRO A 94 -13.81 12.64 13.19
C PRO A 94 -12.75 13.67 12.72
N PRO A 95 -13.07 14.49 11.69
CA PRO A 95 -12.18 15.55 11.23
C PRO A 95 -11.93 16.59 12.32
N SER A 96 -10.68 17.04 12.42
CA SER A 96 -10.26 18.10 13.34
C SER A 96 -10.43 19.49 12.71
N SER A 97 -10.51 20.55 13.52
CA SER A 97 -10.37 21.93 13.05
C SER A 97 -8.88 22.24 12.76
N GLY A 98 -8.63 23.18 11.83
CA GLY A 98 -7.26 23.46 11.35
C GLY A 98 -6.33 24.13 12.38
N ASP A 99 -6.87 24.63 13.48
CA ASP A 99 -6.18 25.24 14.62
C ASP A 99 -6.04 24.31 15.82
N SER A 100 -6.65 23.12 15.76
CA SER A 100 -6.61 22.14 16.84
C SER A 100 -5.31 21.34 16.83
N ASP A 101 -4.93 20.87 18.01
CA ASP A 101 -3.94 19.79 18.14
C ASP A 101 -4.50 18.53 17.48
N LEU A 102 -3.75 17.97 16.56
CA LEU A 102 -4.12 16.75 15.82
C LEU A 102 -3.85 15.45 16.63
N GLY A 103 -3.41 15.60 17.87
CA GLY A 103 -3.12 14.53 18.80
C GLY A 103 -1.69 13.99 18.70
N PRO A 104 -1.26 13.21 19.70
CA PRO A 104 0.04 12.59 19.71
C PRO A 104 0.11 11.46 18.67
N PRO A 105 1.32 11.15 18.16
CA PRO A 105 1.53 10.00 17.29
C PRO A 105 1.09 8.71 17.98
N ILE A 106 0.41 7.84 17.24
CA ILE A 106 0.13 6.46 17.66
C ILE A 106 1.02 5.47 16.91
N THR A 107 1.07 4.24 17.39
CA THR A 107 2.00 3.22 16.87
C THR A 107 1.83 3.00 15.37
N GLU A 108 2.93 2.77 14.66
CA GLU A 108 2.91 2.50 13.22
C GLU A 108 2.05 1.30 12.85
N SER A 109 1.95 0.32 13.74
CA SER A 109 1.12 -0.88 13.55
C SER A 109 -0.39 -0.59 13.43
N ALA A 110 -0.84 0.60 13.80
CA ALA A 110 -2.24 1.03 13.66
C ALA A 110 -2.58 1.51 12.24
N TRP A 111 -1.58 1.81 11.40
CA TRP A 111 -1.79 2.51 10.14
C TRP A 111 -1.66 1.61 8.91
N VAL A 112 -2.49 1.89 7.90
CA VAL A 112 -2.18 1.53 6.53
C VAL A 112 -1.06 2.45 6.05
N THR A 113 0.07 1.89 5.62
CA THR A 113 1.21 2.66 5.14
C THR A 113 1.30 2.64 3.62
N PRO A 114 1.72 3.72 2.96
CA PRO A 114 1.91 3.73 1.51
C PRO A 114 3.01 2.76 1.06
N ILE A 115 2.85 2.21 -0.15
CA ILE A 115 3.87 1.40 -0.82
C ILE A 115 4.30 2.06 -2.14
N ALA A 116 5.60 2.09 -2.41
CA ALA A 116 6.10 2.56 -3.68
C ALA A 116 5.67 1.63 -4.83
N ASP A 117 5.19 2.21 -5.95
CA ASP A 117 4.69 1.45 -7.11
C ASP A 117 5.73 0.44 -7.61
N GLY A 118 6.99 0.84 -7.71
CA GLY A 118 8.07 -0.02 -8.19
C GLY A 118 8.35 -1.27 -7.34
N ARG A 119 7.78 -1.36 -6.13
CA ARG A 119 7.87 -2.56 -5.29
C ARG A 119 6.72 -3.54 -5.50
N ALA A 120 5.54 -3.04 -5.87
CA ALA A 120 4.30 -3.81 -5.90
C ALA A 120 3.68 -3.94 -7.29
N ILE A 121 4.17 -3.20 -8.28
CA ILE A 121 3.68 -3.23 -9.66
C ILE A 121 4.81 -3.74 -10.55
N ALA A 122 4.60 -4.91 -11.14
CA ALA A 122 5.52 -5.41 -12.16
C ALA A 122 5.43 -4.54 -13.42
N PRO A 123 6.55 -4.31 -14.13
CA PRO A 123 6.49 -3.75 -15.46
C PRO A 123 5.62 -4.63 -16.35
N SER A 124 4.56 -4.07 -16.91
CA SER A 124 3.70 -4.75 -17.89
C SER A 124 3.64 -3.96 -19.18
N ILE A 125 3.63 -4.67 -20.31
CA ILE A 125 3.43 -4.10 -21.64
C ILE A 125 1.93 -3.84 -21.88
N ASP A 126 1.05 -4.57 -21.18
CA ASP A 126 -0.40 -4.41 -21.28
C ASP A 126 -0.88 -3.24 -20.40
N PRO A 127 -1.45 -2.18 -21.01
CA PRO A 127 -2.03 -1.07 -20.27
C PRO A 127 -3.15 -1.48 -19.31
N ALA A 128 -3.99 -2.44 -19.68
CA ALA A 128 -5.10 -2.91 -18.85
C ALA A 128 -4.60 -3.61 -17.59
N GLU A 129 -3.59 -4.48 -17.71
CA GLU A 129 -2.92 -5.10 -16.55
C GLU A 129 -2.28 -4.05 -15.64
N SER A 130 -1.65 -3.03 -16.23
CA SER A 130 -1.03 -1.94 -15.48
C SER A 130 -2.06 -1.13 -14.69
N VAL A 131 -3.25 -0.89 -15.22
CA VAL A 131 -4.35 -0.20 -14.53
C VAL A 131 -4.86 -1.08 -13.39
N ALA A 132 -5.18 -2.34 -13.65
CA ALA A 132 -5.67 -3.28 -12.63
C ALA A 132 -4.67 -3.46 -11.47
N ALA A 133 -3.37 -3.52 -11.78
CA ALA A 133 -2.33 -3.62 -10.77
C ALA A 133 -2.27 -2.37 -9.87
N ARG A 134 -2.42 -1.17 -10.45
CA ARG A 134 -2.46 0.10 -9.71
C ARG A 134 -3.69 0.21 -8.83
N ASP A 135 -4.86 -0.09 -9.37
CA ASP A 135 -6.13 -0.05 -8.61
C ASP A 135 -6.09 -1.03 -7.43
N GLY A 136 -5.49 -2.18 -7.63
CA GLY A 136 -5.36 -3.21 -6.59
C GLY A 136 -4.45 -2.84 -5.42
N ILE A 137 -3.68 -1.74 -5.48
CA ILE A 137 -2.86 -1.26 -4.36
C ILE A 137 -3.26 0.14 -3.86
N ARG A 138 -4.37 0.71 -4.34
CA ARG A 138 -4.87 2.01 -3.86
C ARG A 138 -5.12 1.99 -2.36
N LEU A 139 -4.77 3.07 -1.67
CA LEU A 139 -4.91 3.16 -0.20
C LEU A 139 -6.34 2.91 0.28
N ALA A 140 -7.34 3.43 -0.41
CA ALA A 140 -8.74 3.19 -0.07
C ALA A 140 -9.11 1.70 -0.15
N PHE A 141 -8.67 1.01 -1.21
CA PHE A 141 -8.87 -0.43 -1.37
C PHE A 141 -8.15 -1.23 -0.27
N ILE A 142 -6.88 -0.90 -0.01
CA ILE A 142 -6.10 -1.54 1.06
C ILE A 142 -6.77 -1.33 2.43
N ALA A 143 -7.24 -0.11 2.73
CA ALA A 143 -7.96 0.19 3.96
C ALA A 143 -9.27 -0.58 4.08
N ALA A 144 -10.03 -0.70 2.98
CA ALA A 144 -11.26 -1.50 2.95
C ALA A 144 -10.99 -2.99 3.22
N LEU A 145 -9.93 -3.55 2.65
CA LEU A 145 -9.51 -4.93 2.90
C LEU A 145 -9.22 -5.17 4.39
N GLN A 146 -8.71 -4.18 5.13
CA GLN A 146 -8.42 -4.34 6.56
C GLN A 146 -9.68 -4.53 7.41
N HIS A 147 -10.89 -4.24 6.88
CA HIS A 147 -12.15 -4.54 7.57
C HIS A 147 -12.54 -6.03 7.50
N LEU A 148 -11.91 -6.79 6.61
CA LEU A 148 -12.11 -8.24 6.54
C LEU A 148 -11.25 -8.96 7.58
N GLN A 149 -11.78 -10.03 8.16
CA GLN A 149 -10.98 -10.97 8.93
C GLN A 149 -9.89 -11.60 8.04
N PRO A 150 -8.75 -12.05 8.59
CA PRO A 150 -7.63 -12.53 7.78
C PRO A 150 -7.98 -13.63 6.76
N LYS A 151 -8.67 -14.71 7.16
CA LYS A 151 -9.05 -15.79 6.23
C LYS A 151 -10.05 -15.34 5.13
N PRO A 152 -11.18 -14.65 5.42
CA PRO A 152 -12.03 -14.05 4.40
C PRO A 152 -11.30 -13.11 3.44
N ARG A 153 -10.32 -12.33 3.92
CA ARG A 153 -9.46 -11.46 3.11
C ARG A 153 -8.62 -12.28 2.14
N ALA A 154 -7.94 -13.32 2.64
CA ALA A 154 -7.16 -14.23 1.79
C ALA A 154 -8.03 -14.87 0.70
N VAL A 155 -9.22 -15.37 1.07
CA VAL A 155 -10.18 -15.94 0.11
C VAL A 155 -10.56 -14.94 -0.97
N LEU A 156 -10.89 -13.70 -0.62
CA LEU A 156 -11.22 -12.64 -1.58
C LEU A 156 -10.05 -12.38 -2.55
N LEU A 157 -8.84 -12.27 -2.02
CA LEU A 157 -7.65 -11.97 -2.85
C LEU A 157 -7.31 -13.12 -3.78
N LEU A 158 -7.35 -14.37 -3.30
CA LEU A 158 -7.05 -15.54 -4.12
C LEU A 158 -8.11 -15.72 -5.21
N ARG A 159 -9.40 -15.52 -4.90
CA ARG A 159 -10.51 -15.68 -5.85
C ARG A 159 -10.66 -14.52 -6.83
N ASP A 160 -10.75 -13.29 -6.33
CA ASP A 160 -11.19 -12.15 -7.12
C ASP A 160 -10.00 -11.37 -7.73
N VAL A 161 -8.81 -11.45 -7.12
CA VAL A 161 -7.62 -10.77 -7.62
C VAL A 161 -6.70 -11.73 -8.40
N LEU A 162 -6.50 -12.95 -7.90
CA LEU A 162 -5.61 -13.92 -8.52
C LEU A 162 -6.32 -14.94 -9.42
N GLY A 163 -7.66 -14.98 -9.40
CA GLY A 163 -8.48 -15.82 -10.29
C GLY A 163 -8.47 -17.33 -9.97
N TRP A 164 -8.02 -17.74 -8.78
CA TRP A 164 -7.95 -19.14 -8.42
C TRP A 164 -9.31 -19.82 -8.35
N HIS A 165 -9.38 -21.11 -8.63
CA HIS A 165 -10.57 -21.91 -8.43
C HIS A 165 -10.86 -22.15 -6.94
N ALA A 166 -12.11 -22.45 -6.59
CA ALA A 166 -12.53 -22.56 -5.19
C ALA A 166 -11.90 -23.76 -4.47
N ASP A 167 -11.64 -24.84 -5.19
CA ASP A 167 -10.90 -26.01 -4.72
C ASP A 167 -9.43 -25.71 -4.43
N GLU A 168 -8.75 -24.97 -5.32
CA GLU A 168 -7.36 -24.53 -5.11
C GLU A 168 -7.23 -23.65 -3.85
N VAL A 169 -8.21 -22.75 -3.63
CA VAL A 169 -8.25 -21.92 -2.42
C VAL A 169 -8.56 -22.76 -1.18
N ALA A 170 -9.43 -23.74 -1.29
CA ALA A 170 -9.75 -24.66 -0.19
C ALA A 170 -8.50 -25.44 0.25
N ASP A 171 -7.75 -25.98 -0.71
CA ASP A 171 -6.49 -26.70 -0.46
C ASP A 171 -5.39 -25.79 0.12
N ALA A 172 -5.27 -24.55 -0.40
CA ALA A 172 -4.26 -23.60 0.06
C ALA A 172 -4.48 -23.14 1.51
N LEU A 173 -5.75 -23.03 1.95
CA LEU A 173 -6.13 -22.51 3.27
C LEU A 173 -6.56 -23.60 4.26
N ASP A 174 -6.39 -24.88 3.91
CA ASP A 174 -6.81 -26.04 4.69
C ASP A 174 -8.27 -25.88 5.15
N THR A 175 -9.20 -25.83 4.16
CA THR A 175 -10.62 -25.60 4.39
C THR A 175 -11.48 -26.30 3.34
N THR A 176 -12.79 -26.13 3.38
CA THR A 176 -13.71 -26.74 2.40
C THR A 176 -14.15 -25.73 1.34
N VAL A 177 -14.48 -26.20 0.13
CA VAL A 177 -15.05 -25.37 -0.95
C VAL A 177 -16.31 -24.63 -0.50
N THR A 178 -17.16 -25.27 0.30
CA THR A 178 -18.34 -24.63 0.88
C THR A 178 -17.99 -23.47 1.81
N ALA A 179 -16.94 -23.63 2.62
CA ALA A 179 -16.44 -22.55 3.48
C ALA A 179 -15.84 -21.41 2.66
N VAL A 180 -15.10 -21.70 1.58
CA VAL A 180 -14.60 -20.70 0.63
C VAL A 180 -15.73 -19.86 0.06
N HIS A 181 -16.79 -20.47 -0.47
CA HIS A 181 -17.95 -19.74 -1.00
C HIS A 181 -18.63 -18.88 0.06
N SER A 182 -18.78 -19.40 1.28
CA SER A 182 -19.38 -18.65 2.40
C SER A 182 -18.54 -17.43 2.80
N MET A 183 -17.21 -17.61 2.92
CA MET A 183 -16.28 -16.53 3.23
C MET A 183 -16.24 -15.47 2.13
N LEU A 184 -16.19 -15.89 0.86
CA LEU A 184 -16.17 -14.99 -0.30
C LEU A 184 -17.44 -14.12 -0.35
N ARG A 185 -18.62 -14.73 -0.16
CA ARG A 185 -19.88 -13.97 -0.15
C ARG A 185 -19.90 -12.91 0.95
N ARG A 186 -19.44 -13.25 2.16
CA ARG A 186 -19.36 -12.29 3.27
C ARG A 186 -18.32 -11.19 3.00
N ALA A 187 -17.16 -11.55 2.47
CA ALA A 187 -16.11 -10.59 2.12
C ALA A 187 -16.61 -9.59 1.07
N ARG A 188 -17.22 -10.06 -0.02
CA ARG A 188 -17.78 -9.19 -1.06
C ARG A 188 -18.84 -8.24 -0.52
N ARG A 189 -19.73 -8.70 0.36
CA ARG A 189 -20.72 -7.84 1.00
C ARG A 189 -20.05 -6.73 1.82
N THR A 190 -19.08 -7.08 2.67
CA THR A 190 -18.34 -6.08 3.46
C THR A 190 -17.60 -5.07 2.58
N MET A 191 -17.03 -5.50 1.47
CA MET A 191 -16.36 -4.59 0.52
C MET A 191 -17.38 -3.66 -0.17
N ALA A 192 -18.54 -4.17 -0.59
CA ALA A 192 -19.58 -3.36 -1.23
C ALA A 192 -20.15 -2.26 -0.30
N GLU A 193 -20.25 -2.55 1.01
CA GLU A 193 -20.70 -1.58 2.01
C GLU A 193 -19.69 -0.43 2.23
N ARG A 194 -18.48 -0.55 1.70
CA ARG A 194 -17.36 0.38 1.96
C ARG A 194 -17.04 1.31 0.81
N ASP A 195 -17.86 1.42 -0.20
CA ASP A 195 -17.74 2.29 -1.38
C ASP A 195 -16.26 2.73 -1.66
N THR A 196 -15.49 1.80 -2.22
CA THR A 196 -14.08 2.03 -2.56
C THR A 196 -13.92 2.76 -3.89
N THR A 197 -15.02 3.09 -4.58
CA THR A 197 -15.03 3.63 -5.93
C THR A 197 -14.73 5.13 -6.00
N ARG A 198 -14.82 5.85 -4.88
CA ARG A 198 -14.60 7.32 -4.86
C ARG A 198 -13.17 7.75 -5.19
N ASP A 199 -12.22 6.81 -5.20
CA ASP A 199 -10.80 7.08 -5.46
C ASP A 199 -10.32 6.49 -6.81
N ASN A 200 -11.25 5.98 -7.62
CA ASN A 200 -10.95 5.37 -8.93
C ASN A 200 -10.91 6.42 -10.05
N GLY A 201 -10.05 7.42 -9.90
CA GLY A 201 -9.75 8.31 -11.02
C GLY A 201 -9.04 7.53 -12.15
N PRO A 202 -9.30 7.87 -13.43
CA PRO A 202 -8.62 7.28 -14.58
C PRO A 202 -7.09 7.49 -14.49
N ALA A 203 -6.35 6.81 -15.36
CA ALA A 203 -4.93 7.11 -15.51
C ALA A 203 -4.77 8.61 -15.75
N LEU A 204 -3.89 9.26 -14.99
CA LEU A 204 -3.71 10.72 -15.03
C LEU A 204 -3.38 11.19 -16.45
N GLY A 205 -4.22 12.04 -16.98
CA GLY A 205 -3.99 12.76 -18.22
C GLY A 205 -3.06 13.97 -18.04
N GLU A 206 -2.92 14.75 -19.09
CA GLU A 206 -2.07 15.95 -19.05
C GLU A 206 -2.58 17.01 -18.08
N SER A 207 -3.90 17.18 -17.98
CA SER A 207 -4.54 18.14 -17.07
C SER A 207 -4.24 17.83 -15.59
N GLU A 208 -4.31 16.56 -15.21
CA GLU A 208 -4.02 16.13 -13.84
C GLU A 208 -2.52 16.27 -13.52
N TRP A 209 -1.64 15.98 -14.49
CA TRP A 209 -0.21 16.22 -14.31
C TRP A 209 0.12 17.72 -14.17
N ASN A 210 -0.57 18.59 -14.87
CA ASN A 210 -0.44 20.04 -14.72
C ASN A 210 -0.92 20.49 -13.32
N LEU A 211 -2.00 19.90 -12.82
CA LEU A 211 -2.48 20.16 -11.44
C LEU A 211 -1.43 19.75 -10.41
N VAL A 212 -0.85 18.55 -10.56
CA VAL A 212 0.23 18.05 -9.69
C VAL A 212 1.46 18.96 -9.74
N ALA A 213 1.85 19.43 -10.92
CA ALA A 213 2.99 20.35 -11.07
C ALA A 213 2.73 21.69 -10.33
N ARG A 214 1.53 22.23 -10.45
CA ARG A 214 1.11 23.45 -9.69
C ARG A 214 1.13 23.22 -8.18
N TYR A 215 0.70 22.04 -7.72
CA TYR A 215 0.78 21.69 -6.30
C TYR A 215 2.23 21.69 -5.81
N VAL A 216 3.15 21.04 -6.53
CA VAL A 216 4.58 20.98 -6.17
C VAL A 216 5.19 22.37 -6.10
N ASP A 217 4.93 23.22 -7.10
CA ASP A 217 5.44 24.58 -7.17
C ASP A 217 4.93 25.42 -5.98
N ALA A 218 3.61 25.41 -5.73
CA ALA A 218 3.02 26.11 -4.61
C ALA A 218 3.53 25.61 -3.25
N PHE A 219 3.69 24.30 -3.09
CA PHE A 219 4.22 23.69 -1.86
C PHE A 219 5.68 24.12 -1.61
N GLN A 220 6.55 24.03 -2.61
CA GLN A 220 7.97 24.38 -2.46
C GLN A 220 8.19 25.87 -2.20
N ARG A 221 7.38 26.74 -2.80
CA ARG A 221 7.38 28.18 -2.47
C ARG A 221 6.67 28.50 -1.16
N PHE A 222 5.99 27.53 -0.58
CA PHE A 222 5.14 27.67 0.59
C PHE A 222 4.04 28.75 0.40
N ASP A 223 3.46 28.78 -0.79
CA ASP A 223 2.36 29.65 -1.17
C ASP A 223 1.04 28.97 -0.76
N VAL A 224 0.60 29.25 0.47
CA VAL A 224 -0.59 28.60 1.05
C VAL A 224 -1.86 28.95 0.28
N ASP A 225 -1.97 30.18 -0.25
CA ASP A 225 -3.15 30.60 -1.01
C ASP A 225 -3.24 29.84 -2.34
N ALA A 226 -2.12 29.70 -3.05
CA ALA A 226 -2.04 28.89 -4.24
C ALA A 226 -2.33 27.40 -3.97
N LEU A 227 -1.79 26.83 -2.86
CA LEU A 227 -2.10 25.45 -2.45
C LEU A 227 -3.59 25.24 -2.20
N VAL A 228 -4.22 26.15 -1.46
CA VAL A 228 -5.64 26.05 -1.11
C VAL A 228 -6.55 26.22 -2.33
N ALA A 229 -6.15 27.06 -3.30
CA ALA A 229 -6.88 27.24 -4.55
C ALA A 229 -6.95 25.96 -5.41
N LEU A 230 -6.00 25.03 -5.25
CA LEU A 230 -5.99 23.73 -5.94
C LEU A 230 -6.91 22.69 -5.29
N LEU A 231 -7.33 22.91 -4.05
CA LEU A 231 -8.11 21.93 -3.29
C LEU A 231 -9.59 21.99 -3.68
N ARG A 232 -10.25 20.85 -3.63
CA ARG A 232 -11.72 20.75 -3.62
C ARG A 232 -12.28 21.22 -2.28
N ASP A 233 -13.58 21.54 -2.25
CA ASP A 233 -14.24 21.98 -1.01
C ASP A 233 -14.27 20.88 0.06
N ASP A 234 -14.31 19.61 -0.35
CA ASP A 234 -14.31 18.43 0.49
C ASP A 234 -12.93 17.77 0.64
N ALA A 235 -11.86 18.42 0.18
CA ALA A 235 -10.49 17.89 0.26
C ALA A 235 -10.13 17.47 1.68
N THR A 236 -9.33 16.41 1.79
CA THR A 236 -8.85 15.87 3.07
C THR A 236 -7.34 15.92 3.16
N LEU A 237 -6.83 16.17 4.37
CA LEU A 237 -5.41 16.08 4.70
C LEU A 237 -5.22 15.23 5.94
N SER A 238 -4.45 14.17 5.83
CA SER A 238 -4.09 13.29 6.93
C SER A 238 -2.59 13.03 6.98
N MET A 239 -2.05 12.81 8.16
CA MET A 239 -0.60 12.76 8.39
C MET A 239 -0.24 11.66 9.38
N PRO A 240 -0.47 10.37 9.08
CA PRO A 240 0.03 9.31 9.94
C PRO A 240 1.52 9.51 10.27
N PRO A 241 1.97 9.25 11.50
CA PRO A 241 1.30 8.53 12.59
C PRO A 241 0.36 9.36 13.48
N ILE A 242 0.04 10.59 13.11
CA ILE A 242 -0.90 11.46 13.85
C ILE A 242 -2.33 11.06 13.50
N PRO A 243 -3.22 10.79 14.49
CA PRO A 243 -4.59 10.35 14.24
C PRO A 243 -5.52 11.44 13.70
N GLY A 244 -5.28 12.71 14.06
CA GLY A 244 -6.07 13.82 13.58
C GLY A 244 -5.91 14.06 12.08
N TRP A 245 -6.99 14.46 11.42
CA TRP A 245 -7.04 14.79 10.01
C TRP A 245 -7.98 15.97 9.75
N LEU A 246 -7.81 16.61 8.63
CA LEU A 246 -8.51 17.85 8.28
C LEU A 246 -9.42 17.61 7.08
N ARG A 247 -10.55 18.30 7.07
CA ARG A 247 -11.48 18.30 5.94
C ARG A 247 -11.85 19.72 5.54
N GLY A 248 -11.77 19.98 4.24
CA GLY A 248 -12.14 21.23 3.61
C GLY A 248 -11.04 22.27 3.57
N ARG A 249 -11.14 23.15 2.58
CA ARG A 249 -10.13 24.19 2.28
C ARG A 249 -9.77 25.04 3.49
N LYS A 250 -10.78 25.46 4.29
CA LYS A 250 -10.58 26.37 5.44
C LYS A 250 -9.69 25.72 6.51
N ALA A 251 -10.02 24.49 6.92
CA ALA A 251 -9.24 23.78 7.95
C ALA A 251 -7.81 23.49 7.48
N ILE A 252 -7.65 23.09 6.22
CA ILE A 252 -6.33 22.83 5.62
C ILE A 252 -5.51 24.11 5.51
N ALA A 253 -6.12 25.26 5.12
CA ALA A 253 -5.46 26.54 5.07
C ALA A 253 -4.97 27.01 6.46
N GLN A 254 -5.81 26.86 7.49
CA GLN A 254 -5.45 27.21 8.87
C GLN A 254 -4.25 26.37 9.34
N TYR A 255 -4.28 25.07 9.07
CA TYR A 255 -3.17 24.19 9.41
C TYR A 255 -1.86 24.63 8.72
N TRP A 256 -1.86 24.90 7.42
CA TRP A 256 -0.65 25.32 6.69
C TRP A 256 -0.10 26.67 7.18
N ARG A 257 -0.96 27.60 7.59
CA ARG A 257 -0.54 28.88 8.16
C ARG A 257 -0.04 28.76 9.61
N GLY A 258 -0.46 27.73 10.33
CA GLY A 258 -0.09 27.41 11.71
C GLY A 258 0.96 26.29 11.79
N PRO A 259 0.61 25.11 12.35
CA PRO A 259 1.55 24.01 12.58
C PRO A 259 2.28 23.53 11.31
N GLY A 260 1.60 23.54 10.17
CA GLY A 260 2.14 23.15 8.86
C GLY A 260 3.26 24.07 8.36
N SER A 261 3.43 25.26 8.95
CA SER A 261 4.52 26.19 8.61
C SER A 261 5.91 25.57 8.81
N ALA A 262 6.04 24.53 9.63
CA ALA A 262 7.26 23.75 9.79
C ALA A 262 7.71 23.01 8.50
N CYS A 263 6.86 22.95 7.47
CA CYS A 263 7.21 22.42 6.15
C CYS A 263 7.83 23.48 5.21
N ARG A 264 7.94 24.76 5.64
CA ARG A 264 8.56 25.79 4.81
C ARG A 264 9.98 25.42 4.41
N GLY A 265 10.31 25.64 3.13
CA GLY A 265 11.61 25.29 2.57
C GLY A 265 11.82 23.81 2.25
N SER A 266 10.80 22.96 2.47
CA SER A 266 10.88 21.55 2.09
C SER A 266 11.01 21.36 0.58
N ARG A 267 11.71 20.31 0.16
CA ARG A 267 11.83 19.87 -1.24
C ARG A 267 11.01 18.63 -1.48
N LEU A 268 10.37 18.57 -2.63
CA LEU A 268 9.61 17.41 -3.10
C LEU A 268 10.35 16.72 -4.23
N VAL A 269 10.62 15.44 -4.06
CA VAL A 269 11.19 14.57 -5.11
C VAL A 269 10.07 13.66 -5.62
N ARG A 270 9.81 13.74 -6.93
CA ARG A 270 8.73 12.97 -7.56
C ARG A 270 8.94 11.47 -7.43
N THR A 271 7.89 10.78 -7.05
CA THR A 271 7.78 9.32 -7.01
C THR A 271 6.35 8.90 -7.34
N ARG A 272 6.03 7.64 -7.15
CA ARG A 272 4.68 7.08 -7.23
C ARG A 272 4.48 6.11 -6.08
N ALA A 273 3.30 6.16 -5.47
CA ALA A 273 2.92 5.21 -4.43
C ALA A 273 1.42 4.92 -4.54
N ASN A 274 1.04 3.68 -4.30
CA ASN A 274 -0.36 3.24 -4.33
C ASN A 274 -1.10 3.56 -5.64
N GLY A 275 -0.38 3.50 -6.77
CA GLY A 275 -0.93 3.76 -8.10
C GLY A 275 -1.20 5.23 -8.44
N VAL A 276 -0.86 6.17 -7.54
CA VAL A 276 -1.10 7.61 -7.72
C VAL A 276 0.20 8.43 -7.63
N PRO A 277 0.17 9.73 -7.99
CA PRO A 277 1.30 10.63 -7.77
C PRO A 277 1.69 10.68 -6.30
N ALA A 278 2.98 10.62 -6.06
CA ALA A 278 3.53 10.77 -4.73
C ALA A 278 4.85 11.53 -4.77
N PHE A 279 5.24 12.08 -3.61
CA PHE A 279 6.48 12.84 -3.47
C PHE A 279 7.19 12.46 -2.17
N ALA A 280 8.47 12.15 -2.28
CA ALA A 280 9.33 12.12 -1.11
C ALA A 280 9.60 13.56 -0.67
N SER A 281 9.17 13.91 0.53
CA SER A 281 9.34 15.23 1.13
C SER A 281 10.57 15.25 2.00
N TYR A 282 11.44 16.23 1.78
CA TYR A 282 12.67 16.45 2.54
C TYR A 282 12.63 17.82 3.20
N ARG A 283 12.91 17.88 4.49
CA ARG A 283 13.02 19.14 5.24
C ARG A 283 14.44 19.64 5.30
N PRO A 284 14.64 20.99 5.26
CA PRO A 284 15.97 21.58 5.49
C PRO A 284 16.42 21.31 6.93
N ALA A 285 17.70 20.99 7.10
CA ALA A 285 18.36 20.84 8.39
C ALA A 285 19.27 22.06 8.66
N ALA A 286 19.66 22.25 9.93
CA ALA A 286 20.48 23.40 10.34
C ALA A 286 21.86 23.42 9.68
N ASP A 287 22.37 22.27 9.24
CA ASP A 287 23.63 22.09 8.53
C ASP A 287 23.55 22.39 7.01
N GLY A 288 22.40 22.87 6.52
CA GLY A 288 22.13 23.14 5.11
C GLY A 288 21.79 21.88 4.29
N SER A 289 21.83 20.69 4.88
CA SER A 289 21.42 19.45 4.24
C SER A 289 19.89 19.32 4.22
N TYR A 290 19.39 18.30 3.51
CA TYR A 290 17.97 17.94 3.50
C TYR A 290 17.79 16.55 4.08
N ARG A 291 16.86 16.40 5.03
CA ARG A 291 16.55 15.11 5.67
C ARG A 291 15.20 14.57 5.21
N PRO A 292 15.07 13.25 4.98
CA PRO A 292 13.81 12.61 4.68
C PRO A 292 12.78 12.92 5.79
N PHE A 293 11.56 13.26 5.40
CA PHE A 293 10.53 13.61 6.38
C PHE A 293 9.24 12.81 6.19
N ALA A 294 8.69 12.77 4.97
CA ALA A 294 7.41 12.10 4.69
C ALA A 294 7.30 11.66 3.23
N ILE A 295 6.37 10.76 2.97
CA ILE A 295 5.84 10.50 1.63
C ILE A 295 4.48 11.18 1.54
N GLN A 296 4.32 12.11 0.60
CA GLN A 296 3.04 12.71 0.27
C GLN A 296 2.39 11.92 -0.86
N VAL A 297 1.22 11.36 -0.61
CA VAL A 297 0.42 10.65 -1.60
C VAL A 297 -0.75 11.56 -1.99
N ILE A 298 -0.87 11.88 -3.28
CA ILE A 298 -1.82 12.86 -3.78
C ILE A 298 -2.98 12.16 -4.47
N GLY A 299 -4.15 12.18 -3.83
CA GLY A 299 -5.41 11.81 -4.46
C GLY A 299 -5.94 12.96 -5.33
N ILE A 300 -6.28 12.66 -6.58
CA ILE A 300 -6.94 13.60 -7.48
C ILE A 300 -8.33 13.03 -7.76
N ALA A 301 -9.34 13.86 -7.57
CA ALA A 301 -10.72 13.52 -7.87
C ALA A 301 -11.27 14.51 -8.91
N ASP A 302 -12.16 14.04 -9.78
CA ASP A 302 -12.86 14.81 -10.80
C ASP A 302 -13.75 15.93 -10.21
#